data_5bb8f235853fcf037049c338f4bc5673
#
_entry.id   5bb8f235853fcf037049c338f4bc5673
#
_cell.length_a   1.000
_cell.length_b   1.000
_cell.length_c   1.000
_cell.angle_alpha   90.00
_cell.angle_beta   90.00
_cell.angle_gamma   90.00
#
_symmetry.space_group_name_H-M   'P 1'
#
loop_
_entity.id
_entity.type
_entity.pdbx_description
1 polymer ?
#
loop_
_entity_poly.entity_id
_entity_poly.type
_entity_poly.pdbx_seq_one_letter_code
_entity_poly.pdbx_strand_id
1 'polypeptide(L)'
;MTPDNFSTHSLSPGDQLEAWREWFEPVLDVLPKHATGDEFTAEMHMWKLGGLAMSRTIAPPVNVLRAKTNLRHDPVDHWVISYCARGAHLAQTAGAELEVPARVPFLWSLGQEFLHERTHVDRVQFFLARDAFRDLAPLLDGALGSILDTPLGHLLGDYMMALERRLSVVTEADRSRLTTAVGAMVAAAVSPSADRIAVARGQIDVGRKERVRQAVRRHLRTPTLGPRTCVGLSECPDPISIDCSKIREVSLDTFSVSGCSKRMRS
;
A
#
# COMPACT_ATOMS: atom_id res chain seq x y z
N MET A 1 -22.09 4.32 11.21
CA MET A 1 -21.20 3.15 11.50
C MET A 1 -20.20 3.54 12.57
N THR A 2 -19.91 2.63 13.51
CA THR A 2 -18.92 2.88 14.58
C THR A 2 -17.55 2.44 14.07
N PRO A 3 -16.53 3.29 14.18
CA PRO A 3 -15.17 2.90 13.83
C PRO A 3 -14.52 2.04 14.92
N ASP A 4 -13.55 1.22 14.52
CA ASP A 4 -12.52 0.73 15.44
C ASP A 4 -11.59 1.92 15.75
N ASN A 5 -11.42 2.26 17.01
CA ASN A 5 -10.65 3.42 17.43
C ASN A 5 -9.41 2.99 18.19
N PHE A 6 -8.29 3.61 17.88
CA PHE A 6 -7.08 3.52 18.68
C PHE A 6 -6.53 4.94 18.97
N SER A 7 -6.16 5.19 20.20
CA SER A 7 -5.62 6.48 20.63
C SER A 7 -4.57 6.29 21.73
N THR A 8 -3.49 7.04 21.64
CA THR A 8 -2.43 7.04 22.66
C THR A 8 -2.61 8.13 23.71
N HIS A 9 -3.64 8.96 23.62
CA HIS A 9 -3.87 10.12 24.50
C HIS A 9 -3.99 9.77 25.98
N SER A 10 -4.49 8.58 26.30
CA SER A 10 -4.67 8.13 27.69
C SER A 10 -3.46 7.40 28.28
N LEU A 11 -2.42 7.18 27.46
CA LEU A 11 -1.22 6.46 27.87
C LEU A 11 -0.17 7.45 28.40
N SER A 12 0.76 6.92 29.22
CA SER A 12 1.91 7.71 29.65
C SER A 12 2.80 8.09 28.45
N PRO A 13 3.47 9.25 28.43
CA PRO A 13 4.32 9.65 27.31
C PRO A 13 5.33 8.58 26.88
N GLY A 14 5.89 7.84 27.83
CA GLY A 14 6.86 6.77 27.56
C GLY A 14 6.27 5.55 26.85
N ASP A 15 4.97 5.29 26.98
CA ASP A 15 4.28 4.12 26.44
C ASP A 15 3.58 4.41 25.12
N GLN A 16 3.34 5.69 24.79
CA GLN A 16 2.53 6.11 23.65
C GLN A 16 3.06 5.59 22.32
N LEU A 17 4.35 5.78 22.06
CA LEU A 17 4.97 5.36 20.80
C LEU A 17 5.00 3.84 20.68
N GLU A 18 5.29 3.11 21.75
CA GLU A 18 5.35 1.65 21.72
C GLU A 18 3.96 1.05 21.48
N ALA A 19 2.92 1.54 22.14
CA ALA A 19 1.55 1.13 21.88
C ALA A 19 1.12 1.41 20.42
N TRP A 20 1.59 2.53 19.84
CA TRP A 20 1.36 2.84 18.44
C TRP A 20 2.08 1.87 17.49
N ARG A 21 3.29 1.46 17.83
CA ARG A 21 4.07 0.46 17.08
C ARG A 21 3.39 -0.90 17.11
N GLU A 22 3.02 -1.38 18.30
CA GLU A 22 2.32 -2.65 18.49
C GLU A 22 1.01 -2.73 17.72
N TRP A 23 0.25 -1.62 17.64
CA TRP A 23 -0.98 -1.57 16.85
C TRP A 23 -0.77 -1.83 15.36
N PHE A 24 0.35 -1.37 14.81
CA PHE A 24 0.66 -1.52 13.38
C PHE A 24 1.56 -2.72 13.05
N GLU A 25 2.25 -3.30 14.05
CA GLU A 25 3.23 -4.38 13.87
C GLU A 25 2.77 -5.52 12.96
N PRO A 26 1.51 -5.99 13.00
CA PRO A 26 1.07 -7.06 12.09
C PRO A 26 1.17 -6.69 10.61
N VAL A 27 1.12 -5.37 10.28
CA VAL A 27 1.06 -4.89 8.90
C VAL A 27 2.35 -4.22 8.47
N LEU A 28 2.94 -3.36 9.33
CA LEU A 28 4.10 -2.54 9.01
C LEU A 28 4.85 -2.11 10.28
N ASP A 29 6.10 -1.76 10.12
CA ASP A 29 6.93 -1.22 11.18
C ASP A 29 6.79 0.31 11.24
N VAL A 30 6.57 0.85 12.45
CA VAL A 30 6.60 2.29 12.70
C VAL A 30 7.97 2.66 13.26
N LEU A 31 8.68 3.54 12.54
CA LEU A 31 10.02 4.02 12.91
C LEU A 31 9.90 5.47 13.40
N PRO A 32 10.27 5.76 14.66
CA PRO A 32 10.17 7.10 15.21
C PRO A 32 11.16 8.05 14.51
N LYS A 33 10.75 9.32 14.37
CA LYS A 33 11.65 10.42 13.92
C LYS A 33 12.21 11.23 15.10
N HIS A 34 11.70 11.00 16.32
CA HIS A 34 12.07 11.71 17.53
C HIS A 34 12.69 10.78 18.56
N ALA A 35 13.36 11.36 19.57
CA ALA A 35 13.96 10.60 20.64
C ALA A 35 12.90 9.86 21.47
N THR A 36 13.26 8.71 21.99
CA THR A 36 12.44 7.94 22.92
C THR A 36 12.19 8.78 24.18
N GLY A 37 10.91 9.04 24.49
CA GLY A 37 10.50 9.82 25.66
C GLY A 37 9.79 11.13 25.37
N ASP A 38 9.79 11.59 24.11
CA ASP A 38 8.93 12.69 23.69
C ASP A 38 7.47 12.25 23.65
N GLU A 39 6.55 13.18 23.86
CA GLU A 39 5.12 12.93 23.78
C GLU A 39 4.74 12.51 22.34
N PHE A 40 4.09 11.36 22.23
CA PHE A 40 3.61 10.80 20.95
C PHE A 40 2.09 10.64 20.97
N THR A 41 1.39 11.75 20.88
CA THR A 41 -0.07 11.79 20.90
C THR A 41 -0.63 11.52 19.52
N ALA A 42 -1.24 10.37 19.31
CA ALA A 42 -1.76 9.91 18.04
C ALA A 42 -3.13 9.26 18.19
N GLU A 43 -3.94 9.37 17.11
CA GLU A 43 -5.24 8.73 17.03
C GLU A 43 -5.51 8.16 15.64
N MET A 44 -6.26 7.07 15.59
CA MET A 44 -6.72 6.42 14.38
C MET A 44 -8.15 5.93 14.54
N HIS A 45 -8.96 6.19 13.51
CA HIS A 45 -10.30 5.65 13.35
C HIS A 45 -10.32 4.78 12.11
N MET A 46 -10.88 3.57 12.19
CA MET A 46 -10.99 2.64 11.08
C MET A 46 -12.44 2.17 10.90
N TRP A 47 -13.00 2.41 9.73
CA TRP A 47 -14.33 1.93 9.34
C TRP A 47 -14.18 0.78 8.34
N LYS A 48 -14.81 -0.36 8.64
CA LYS A 48 -14.86 -1.53 7.77
C LYS A 48 -16.17 -1.53 6.99
N LEU A 49 -16.08 -1.44 5.68
CA LEU A 49 -17.20 -1.28 4.76
C LEU A 49 -17.32 -2.50 3.80
N GLY A 50 -17.03 -3.69 4.30
CA GLY A 50 -16.92 -4.90 3.48
C GLY A 50 -15.57 -4.98 2.77
N GLY A 51 -15.55 -5.01 1.45
CA GLY A 51 -14.31 -5.00 0.66
C GLY A 51 -13.60 -3.64 0.59
N LEU A 52 -14.22 -2.61 1.14
CA LEU A 52 -13.64 -1.28 1.34
C LEU A 52 -13.39 -1.07 2.83
N ALA A 53 -12.26 -0.49 3.20
CA ALA A 53 -12.08 0.11 4.51
C ALA A 53 -11.63 1.56 4.35
N MET A 54 -11.89 2.35 5.37
CA MET A 54 -11.47 3.74 5.43
C MET A 54 -10.84 4.04 6.77
N SER A 55 -9.73 4.79 6.78
CA SER A 55 -9.14 5.27 8.02
C SER A 55 -8.99 6.78 8.05
N ARG A 56 -9.07 7.34 9.25
CA ARG A 56 -8.56 8.67 9.60
C ARG A 56 -7.43 8.50 10.58
N THR A 57 -6.31 9.15 10.34
CA THR A 57 -5.13 9.10 11.21
C THR A 57 -4.62 10.51 11.46
N ILE A 58 -4.44 10.85 12.73
CA ILE A 58 -3.73 12.05 13.19
C ILE A 58 -2.55 11.58 14.04
N ALA A 59 -1.34 11.95 13.67
CA ALA A 59 -0.13 11.49 14.34
C ALA A 59 1.04 12.48 14.17
N PRO A 60 2.00 12.48 15.10
CA PRO A 60 3.28 13.14 14.94
C PRO A 60 4.09 12.57 13.75
N PRO A 61 5.22 13.20 13.37
CA PRO A 61 6.09 12.69 12.33
C PRO A 61 6.61 11.28 12.62
N VAL A 62 6.42 10.38 11.67
CA VAL A 62 6.93 8.99 11.73
C VAL A 62 7.34 8.51 10.34
N ASN A 63 8.25 7.54 10.31
CA ASN A 63 8.45 6.71 9.14
C ASN A 63 7.67 5.42 9.29
N VAL A 64 7.16 4.89 8.20
CA VAL A 64 6.52 3.56 8.18
C VAL A 64 7.19 2.71 7.11
N LEU A 65 7.58 1.52 7.51
CA LEU A 65 8.27 0.55 6.68
C LEU A 65 7.42 -0.71 6.52
N ARG A 66 7.25 -1.17 5.30
CA ARG A 66 6.76 -2.52 5.04
C ARG A 66 7.84 -3.28 4.28
N ALA A 67 8.53 -4.14 4.99
CA ALA A 67 9.63 -4.93 4.46
C ALA A 67 9.16 -6.32 3.98
N LYS A 68 10.07 -7.08 3.39
CA LYS A 68 9.79 -8.48 2.99
C LYS A 68 9.32 -9.37 4.12
N THR A 69 9.74 -9.10 5.33
CA THR A 69 9.31 -9.82 6.54
C THR A 69 7.83 -9.61 6.79
N ASN A 70 7.34 -8.36 6.76
CA ASN A 70 5.93 -8.03 6.94
C ASN A 70 5.07 -8.68 5.82
N LEU A 71 5.52 -8.65 4.56
CA LEU A 71 4.84 -9.29 3.43
C LEU A 71 4.72 -10.81 3.53
N ARG A 72 5.59 -11.47 4.31
CA ARG A 72 5.53 -12.91 4.56
C ARG A 72 4.58 -13.27 5.69
N HIS A 73 4.50 -12.41 6.72
CA HIS A 73 3.65 -12.61 7.89
C HIS A 73 2.21 -12.20 7.60
N ASP A 74 2.02 -11.07 6.95
CA ASP A 74 0.72 -10.54 6.59
C ASP A 74 0.63 -10.41 5.06
N PRO A 75 -0.11 -11.32 4.39
CA PRO A 75 -0.25 -11.32 2.93
C PRO A 75 -1.26 -10.29 2.41
N VAL A 76 -1.75 -9.37 3.25
CA VAL A 76 -2.66 -8.31 2.80
C VAL A 76 -2.00 -7.49 1.68
N ASP A 77 -2.70 -7.38 0.54
CA ASP A 77 -2.19 -6.77 -0.68
C ASP A 77 -3.11 -5.67 -1.25
N HIS A 78 -3.94 -5.08 -0.40
CA HIS A 78 -4.91 -4.06 -0.77
C HIS A 78 -4.25 -2.89 -1.49
N TRP A 79 -4.97 -2.33 -2.48
CA TRP A 79 -4.64 -0.98 -2.95
C TRP A 79 -5.02 0.04 -1.89
N VAL A 80 -4.19 1.06 -1.76
CA VAL A 80 -4.39 2.13 -0.80
C VAL A 80 -4.34 3.47 -1.51
N ILE A 81 -5.37 4.27 -1.32
CA ILE A 81 -5.38 5.67 -1.72
C ILE A 81 -5.25 6.50 -0.46
N SER A 82 -4.17 7.26 -0.36
CA SER A 82 -3.88 8.13 0.77
C SER A 82 -4.09 9.58 0.38
N TYR A 83 -4.76 10.34 1.23
CA TYR A 83 -4.93 11.79 1.11
C TYR A 83 -4.52 12.45 2.43
N CYS A 84 -3.50 13.30 2.39
CA CYS A 84 -3.07 14.10 3.53
C CYS A 84 -3.70 15.48 3.47
N ALA A 85 -4.55 15.83 4.43
CA ALA A 85 -5.10 17.17 4.56
C ALA A 85 -4.02 18.18 4.99
N ARG A 86 -3.07 17.71 5.81
CA ARG A 86 -1.90 18.49 6.27
C ARG A 86 -0.66 17.59 6.30
N GLY A 87 0.50 18.21 6.08
CA GLY A 87 1.77 17.52 5.98
C GLY A 87 2.01 16.97 4.57
N ALA A 88 3.23 16.55 4.34
CA ALA A 88 3.66 15.90 3.12
C ALA A 88 4.31 14.56 3.48
N HIS A 89 4.45 13.67 2.52
CA HIS A 89 5.25 12.49 2.73
C HIS A 89 6.12 12.16 1.53
N LEU A 90 7.28 11.62 1.84
CA LEU A 90 8.18 11.04 0.87
C LEU A 90 7.88 9.54 0.81
N ALA A 91 7.49 9.04 -0.36
CA ALA A 91 7.17 7.64 -0.58
C ALA A 91 8.33 7.00 -1.37
N GLN A 92 8.99 6.04 -0.76
CA GLN A 92 10.01 5.22 -1.41
C GLN A 92 9.41 3.84 -1.66
N THR A 93 9.31 3.46 -2.92
CA THR A 93 8.87 2.14 -3.38
C THR A 93 9.96 1.51 -4.25
N ALA A 94 9.82 0.24 -4.62
CA ALA A 94 10.81 -0.47 -5.43
C ALA A 94 11.07 0.26 -6.76
N GLY A 95 12.04 1.16 -6.78
CA GLY A 95 12.56 1.86 -7.96
C GLY A 95 12.08 3.30 -8.15
N ALA A 96 11.35 3.88 -7.20
CA ALA A 96 10.94 5.29 -7.25
C ALA A 96 10.93 5.93 -5.87
N GLU A 97 11.35 7.18 -5.82
CA GLU A 97 11.15 8.08 -4.69
C GLU A 97 10.24 9.21 -5.15
N LEU A 98 9.15 9.44 -4.41
CA LEU A 98 8.11 10.36 -4.77
C LEU A 98 7.79 11.29 -3.59
N GLU A 99 7.91 12.57 -3.81
CA GLU A 99 7.40 13.57 -2.87
C GLU A 99 5.91 13.80 -3.14
N VAL A 100 5.06 13.39 -2.19
CA VAL A 100 3.62 13.54 -2.30
C VAL A 100 3.19 14.80 -1.56
N PRO A 101 2.72 15.83 -2.28
CA PRO A 101 2.30 17.07 -1.66
C PRO A 101 1.03 16.91 -0.83
N ALA A 102 0.82 17.80 0.14
CA ALA A 102 -0.44 17.87 0.86
C ALA A 102 -1.60 18.09 -0.11
N ARG A 103 -2.76 17.55 0.23
CA ARG A 103 -4.03 17.70 -0.49
C ARG A 103 -4.06 17.09 -1.91
N VAL A 104 -3.13 16.20 -2.19
CA VAL A 104 -3.11 15.41 -3.42
C VAL A 104 -3.18 13.92 -3.07
N PRO A 105 -4.15 13.17 -3.61
CA PRO A 105 -4.21 11.72 -3.37
C PRO A 105 -3.05 10.98 -4.03
N PHE A 106 -2.63 9.90 -3.40
CA PHE A 106 -1.55 9.04 -3.85
C PHE A 106 -1.97 7.58 -3.78
N LEU A 107 -1.77 6.83 -4.87
CA LEU A 107 -2.11 5.41 -4.97
C LEU A 107 -0.87 4.53 -4.76
N TRP A 108 -0.97 3.56 -3.84
CA TRP A 108 0.07 2.58 -3.52
C TRP A 108 -0.55 1.23 -3.13
N SER A 109 0.25 0.24 -2.73
CA SER A 109 -0.26 -1.09 -2.37
C SER A 109 0.43 -1.66 -1.13
N LEU A 110 -0.35 -2.30 -0.25
CA LEU A 110 0.19 -3.11 0.84
C LEU A 110 0.87 -4.40 0.35
N GLY A 111 0.65 -4.81 -0.88
CA GLY A 111 1.32 -5.96 -1.49
C GLY A 111 2.77 -5.72 -1.92
N GLN A 112 3.32 -4.53 -1.69
CA GLN A 112 4.68 -4.14 -2.08
C GLN A 112 5.50 -3.68 -0.88
N GLU A 113 6.83 -3.76 -1.00
CA GLU A 113 7.75 -3.12 -0.06
C GLU A 113 7.70 -1.60 -0.23
N PHE A 114 7.71 -0.88 0.86
CA PHE A 114 7.81 0.57 0.85
C PHE A 114 8.44 1.13 2.12
N LEU A 115 9.00 2.32 2.02
CA LEU A 115 9.33 3.21 3.12
C LEU A 115 8.62 4.53 2.88
N HIS A 116 7.73 4.92 3.78
CA HIS A 116 7.06 6.21 3.73
C HIS A 116 7.54 7.07 4.89
N GLU A 117 8.21 8.19 4.56
CA GLU A 117 8.54 9.21 5.54
C GLU A 117 7.40 10.21 5.61
N ARG A 118 6.89 10.44 6.81
CA ARG A 118 5.74 11.28 7.06
C ARG A 118 6.09 12.43 7.99
N THR A 119 5.70 13.63 7.59
CA THR A 119 5.67 14.79 8.51
C THR A 119 4.46 14.64 9.44
N HIS A 120 4.17 15.64 10.27
CA HIS A 120 2.94 15.64 11.08
C HIS A 120 1.73 15.36 10.18
N VAL A 121 0.94 14.32 10.49
CA VAL A 121 -0.05 13.75 9.59
C VAL A 121 -1.47 13.99 10.08
N ASP A 122 -2.27 14.57 9.20
CA ASP A 122 -3.72 14.52 9.24
C ASP A 122 -4.17 13.88 7.92
N ARG A 123 -4.51 12.59 7.95
CA ARG A 123 -4.62 11.76 6.76
C ARG A 123 -5.88 10.90 6.75
N VAL A 124 -6.48 10.80 5.57
CA VAL A 124 -7.55 9.86 5.27
C VAL A 124 -7.06 8.84 4.24
N GLN A 125 -7.45 7.57 4.41
CA GLN A 125 -7.08 6.52 3.47
C GLN A 125 -8.27 5.64 3.12
N PHE A 126 -8.34 5.22 1.84
CA PHE A 126 -9.13 4.09 1.40
C PHE A 126 -8.25 2.86 1.26
N PHE A 127 -8.72 1.71 1.73
CA PHE A 127 -8.15 0.39 1.52
C PHE A 127 -9.13 -0.41 0.68
N LEU A 128 -8.73 -0.77 -0.53
CA LEU A 128 -9.55 -1.49 -1.50
C LEU A 128 -9.07 -2.93 -1.58
N ALA A 129 -9.88 -3.86 -1.08
CA ALA A 129 -9.56 -5.28 -1.15
C ALA A 129 -9.59 -5.75 -2.62
N ARG A 130 -8.56 -6.46 -3.06
CA ARG A 130 -8.40 -6.88 -4.47
C ARG A 130 -9.59 -7.69 -4.98
N ASP A 131 -10.14 -8.57 -4.15
CA ASP A 131 -11.26 -9.42 -4.54
C ASP A 131 -12.56 -8.62 -4.74
N ALA A 132 -12.77 -7.57 -3.94
CA ALA A 132 -13.96 -6.72 -4.03
C ALA A 132 -13.89 -5.72 -5.20
N PHE A 133 -12.69 -5.32 -5.60
CA PHE A 133 -12.45 -4.35 -6.68
C PHE A 133 -11.70 -4.97 -7.86
N ARG A 134 -11.92 -6.28 -8.12
CA ARG A 134 -11.20 -7.03 -9.18
C ARG A 134 -11.35 -6.40 -10.56
N ASP A 135 -12.52 -5.82 -10.85
CA ASP A 135 -12.79 -5.19 -12.15
C ASP A 135 -11.96 -3.92 -12.37
N LEU A 136 -11.47 -3.30 -11.29
CA LEU A 136 -10.57 -2.16 -11.33
C LEU A 136 -9.09 -2.56 -11.28
N ALA A 137 -8.76 -3.85 -11.13
CA ALA A 137 -7.39 -4.31 -10.96
C ALA A 137 -6.44 -3.86 -12.07
N PRO A 138 -6.78 -3.96 -13.38
CA PRO A 138 -5.87 -3.51 -14.43
C PRO A 138 -5.57 -2.01 -14.35
N LEU A 139 -6.58 -1.20 -13.97
CA LEU A 139 -6.47 0.24 -13.83
C LEU A 139 -5.62 0.62 -12.61
N LEU A 140 -5.94 0.03 -11.45
CA LEU A 140 -5.25 0.34 -10.19
C LEU A 140 -3.79 -0.16 -10.20
N ASP A 141 -3.55 -1.37 -10.72
CA ASP A 141 -2.19 -1.90 -10.84
C ASP A 141 -1.34 -1.09 -11.84
N GLY A 142 -1.95 -0.60 -12.92
CA GLY A 142 -1.27 0.24 -13.90
C GLY A 142 -0.92 1.63 -13.38
N ALA A 143 -1.60 2.09 -12.32
CA ALA A 143 -1.41 3.41 -11.73
C ALA A 143 -0.70 3.38 -10.36
N LEU A 144 -0.19 2.22 -9.93
CA LEU A 144 0.57 2.13 -8.66
C LEU A 144 1.76 3.10 -8.66
N GLY A 145 1.93 3.79 -7.54
CA GLY A 145 2.95 4.84 -7.38
C GLY A 145 2.57 6.18 -8.01
N SER A 146 1.33 6.35 -8.47
CA SER A 146 0.92 7.63 -9.08
C SER A 146 0.41 8.63 -8.05
N ILE A 147 0.89 9.86 -8.18
CA ILE A 147 0.31 11.05 -7.55
C ILE A 147 -0.87 11.48 -8.42
N LEU A 148 -2.07 11.56 -7.84
CA LEU A 148 -3.31 11.86 -8.58
C LEU A 148 -3.56 13.38 -8.63
N ASP A 149 -2.55 14.12 -9.09
CA ASP A 149 -2.60 15.58 -9.24
C ASP A 149 -3.36 15.96 -10.53
N THR A 150 -4.67 15.77 -10.48
CA THR A 150 -5.62 16.08 -11.56
C THR A 150 -6.91 16.64 -10.95
N PRO A 151 -7.76 17.34 -11.73
CA PRO A 151 -9.06 17.80 -11.23
C PRO A 151 -9.90 16.69 -10.61
N LEU A 152 -9.92 15.48 -11.20
CA LEU A 152 -10.65 14.34 -10.65
C LEU A 152 -9.95 13.74 -9.43
N GLY A 153 -8.63 13.78 -9.37
CA GLY A 153 -7.86 13.39 -8.18
C GLY A 153 -8.15 14.33 -7.00
N HIS A 154 -8.17 15.64 -7.22
CA HIS A 154 -8.55 16.62 -6.19
C HIS A 154 -9.99 16.40 -5.72
N LEU A 155 -10.92 16.17 -6.66
CA LEU A 155 -12.31 15.84 -6.33
C LEU A 155 -12.42 14.56 -5.50
N LEU A 156 -11.61 13.53 -5.81
CA LEU A 156 -11.53 12.31 -5.00
C LEU A 156 -11.04 12.63 -3.58
N GLY A 157 -10.03 13.48 -3.42
CA GLY A 157 -9.55 13.92 -2.10
C GLY A 157 -10.62 14.63 -1.28
N ASP A 158 -11.35 15.56 -1.89
CA ASP A 158 -12.48 16.26 -1.27
C ASP A 158 -13.61 15.28 -0.89
N TYR A 159 -13.89 14.32 -1.76
CA TYR A 159 -14.85 13.25 -1.50
C TYR A 159 -14.45 12.39 -0.30
N MET A 160 -13.17 11.98 -0.21
CA MET A 160 -12.65 11.22 0.93
C MET A 160 -12.86 11.98 2.25
N MET A 161 -12.54 13.26 2.29
CA MET A 161 -12.74 14.10 3.46
C MET A 161 -14.22 14.30 3.81
N ALA A 162 -15.08 14.46 2.80
CA ALA A 162 -16.53 14.61 3.00
C ALA A 162 -17.14 13.30 3.51
N LEU A 163 -16.73 12.17 2.97
CA LEU A 163 -17.21 10.87 3.37
C LEU A 163 -16.83 10.55 4.81
N GLU A 164 -15.58 10.79 5.20
CA GLU A 164 -15.10 10.55 6.57
C GLU A 164 -16.04 11.22 7.59
N ARG A 165 -16.37 12.49 7.40
CA ARG A 165 -17.26 13.24 8.28
C ARG A 165 -18.71 12.71 8.35
N ARG A 166 -19.11 11.88 7.39
CA ARG A 166 -20.48 11.34 7.27
C ARG A 166 -20.59 9.87 7.62
N LEU A 167 -19.48 9.15 7.81
CA LEU A 167 -19.52 7.69 8.08
C LEU A 167 -20.30 7.33 9.33
N SER A 168 -20.34 8.20 10.34
CA SER A 168 -21.10 7.96 11.56
C SER A 168 -22.62 7.80 11.33
N VAL A 169 -23.17 8.43 10.26
CA VAL A 169 -24.60 8.35 9.93
C VAL A 169 -24.91 7.34 8.80
N VAL A 170 -23.88 6.76 8.17
CA VAL A 170 -24.05 5.70 7.17
C VAL A 170 -24.51 4.42 7.85
N THR A 171 -25.50 3.77 7.27
CA THR A 171 -26.08 2.52 7.78
C THR A 171 -25.46 1.29 7.10
N GLU A 172 -25.70 0.12 7.67
CA GLU A 172 -25.30 -1.16 7.08
C GLU A 172 -25.92 -1.37 5.69
N ALA A 173 -27.17 -0.93 5.51
CA ALA A 173 -27.90 -1.02 4.24
C ALA A 173 -27.25 -0.17 3.11
N ASP A 174 -26.52 0.89 3.48
CA ASP A 174 -25.86 1.79 2.52
C ASP A 174 -24.49 1.28 2.07
N ARG A 175 -23.91 0.31 2.79
CA ARG A 175 -22.54 -0.17 2.61
C ARG A 175 -22.21 -0.56 1.17
N SER A 176 -23.05 -1.39 0.54
CA SER A 176 -22.82 -1.85 -0.83
C SER A 176 -22.86 -0.70 -1.84
N ARG A 177 -23.84 0.21 -1.69
CA ARG A 177 -23.98 1.38 -2.55
C ARG A 177 -22.78 2.32 -2.40
N LEU A 178 -22.33 2.51 -1.17
CA LEU A 178 -21.16 3.33 -0.88
C LEU A 178 -19.89 2.73 -1.49
N THR A 179 -19.66 1.42 -1.35
CA THR A 179 -18.51 0.73 -1.96
C THR A 179 -18.53 0.90 -3.48
N THR A 180 -19.69 0.77 -4.13
CA THR A 180 -19.83 1.00 -5.58
C THR A 180 -19.54 2.45 -5.95
N ALA A 181 -20.04 3.42 -5.19
CA ALA A 181 -19.80 4.85 -5.44
C ALA A 181 -18.32 5.22 -5.29
N VAL A 182 -17.64 4.69 -4.25
CA VAL A 182 -16.19 4.86 -4.07
C VAL A 182 -15.43 4.25 -5.24
N GLY A 183 -15.78 3.03 -5.67
CA GLY A 183 -15.16 2.38 -6.81
C GLY A 183 -15.26 3.21 -8.10
N ALA A 184 -16.42 3.77 -8.38
CA ALA A 184 -16.65 4.62 -9.54
C ALA A 184 -15.83 5.92 -9.49
N MET A 185 -15.77 6.58 -8.31
CA MET A 185 -14.97 7.79 -8.11
C MET A 185 -13.47 7.50 -8.26
N VAL A 186 -13.00 6.40 -7.68
CA VAL A 186 -11.60 5.95 -7.79
C VAL A 186 -11.26 5.66 -9.25
N ALA A 187 -12.12 4.91 -9.98
CA ALA A 187 -11.92 4.63 -11.38
C ALA A 187 -11.78 5.91 -12.22
N ALA A 188 -12.64 6.88 -11.99
CA ALA A 188 -12.59 8.16 -12.70
C ALA A 188 -11.30 8.95 -12.40
N ALA A 189 -10.86 8.98 -11.13
CA ALA A 189 -9.68 9.73 -10.72
C ALA A 189 -8.35 9.07 -11.18
N VAL A 190 -8.33 7.74 -11.27
CA VAL A 190 -7.14 6.96 -11.66
C VAL A 190 -7.04 6.77 -13.17
N SER A 191 -8.14 6.92 -13.91
CA SER A 191 -8.16 6.76 -15.38
C SER A 191 -7.07 7.61 -16.05
N PRO A 192 -6.22 7.02 -16.89
CA PRO A 192 -5.11 7.73 -17.48
C PRO A 192 -5.60 8.81 -18.46
N SER A 193 -5.11 10.02 -18.32
CA SER A 193 -5.10 10.97 -19.44
C SER A 193 -4.08 10.48 -20.49
N ALA A 194 -4.24 10.87 -21.76
CA ALA A 194 -3.36 10.45 -22.86
C ALA A 194 -1.86 10.68 -22.53
N ASP A 195 -1.53 11.73 -21.80
CA ASP A 195 -0.15 12.06 -21.40
C ASP A 195 0.42 11.09 -20.35
N ARG A 196 -0.43 10.56 -19.45
CA ARG A 196 0.00 9.56 -18.44
C ARG A 196 0.29 8.19 -19.05
N ILE A 197 -0.38 7.82 -20.14
CA ILE A 197 -0.14 6.56 -20.86
C ILE A 197 1.30 6.51 -21.39
N ALA A 198 1.84 7.64 -21.81
CA ALA A 198 3.22 7.73 -22.32
C ALA A 198 4.26 7.54 -21.20
N VAL A 199 4.01 8.11 -20.01
CA VAL A 199 4.91 8.00 -18.83
C VAL A 199 4.78 6.65 -18.14
N ALA A 200 3.57 6.08 -18.09
CA ALA A 200 3.26 4.84 -17.39
C ALA A 200 3.80 3.56 -18.04
N ARG A 201 4.18 3.59 -19.33
CA ARG A 201 4.67 2.39 -20.03
C ARG A 201 5.86 1.72 -19.32
N GLY A 202 6.77 2.50 -18.75
CA GLY A 202 7.89 1.96 -17.96
C GLY A 202 7.48 1.36 -16.63
N GLN A 203 6.46 1.92 -15.97
CA GLN A 203 5.97 1.46 -14.66
C GLN A 203 5.07 0.22 -14.78
N ILE A 204 4.35 0.06 -15.90
CA ILE A 204 3.55 -1.14 -16.21
C ILE A 204 4.43 -2.39 -16.22
N ASP A 205 5.63 -2.30 -16.78
CA ASP A 205 6.59 -3.41 -16.80
C ASP A 205 7.09 -3.80 -15.41
N VAL A 206 7.29 -2.84 -14.52
CA VAL A 206 7.69 -3.10 -13.13
C VAL A 206 6.55 -3.78 -12.37
N GLY A 207 5.32 -3.29 -12.50
CA GLY A 207 4.13 -3.89 -11.88
C GLY A 207 3.83 -5.31 -12.40
N ARG A 208 4.05 -5.56 -13.70
CA ARG A 208 3.92 -6.90 -14.30
C ARG A 208 4.97 -7.88 -13.75
N LYS A 209 6.23 -7.46 -13.67
CA LYS A 209 7.32 -8.26 -13.09
C LYS A 209 7.03 -8.62 -11.64
N GLU A 210 6.51 -7.69 -10.85
CA GLU A 210 6.19 -7.93 -9.45
C GLU A 210 4.99 -8.87 -9.28
N ARG A 211 3.94 -8.77 -10.10
CA ARG A 211 2.82 -9.74 -10.10
C ARG A 211 3.28 -11.16 -10.42
N VAL A 212 4.16 -11.31 -11.40
CA VAL A 212 4.76 -12.62 -11.72
C VAL A 212 5.57 -13.15 -10.53
N ARG A 213 6.38 -12.31 -9.88
CA ARG A 213 7.11 -12.68 -8.68
C ARG A 213 6.19 -13.09 -7.53
N GLN A 214 5.10 -12.37 -7.30
CA GLN A 214 4.13 -12.70 -6.27
C GLN A 214 3.38 -14.01 -6.60
N ALA A 215 2.95 -14.19 -7.84
CA ALA A 215 2.34 -15.44 -8.28
C ALA A 215 3.29 -16.64 -8.11
N VAL A 216 4.57 -16.48 -8.50
CA VAL A 216 5.60 -17.50 -8.29
C VAL A 216 5.78 -17.77 -6.80
N ARG A 217 5.86 -16.75 -5.94
CA ARG A 217 6.01 -16.92 -4.48
C ARG A 217 4.82 -17.65 -3.85
N ARG A 218 3.58 -17.33 -4.25
CA ARG A 218 2.37 -18.02 -3.75
C ARG A 218 2.36 -19.49 -4.12
N HIS A 219 2.91 -19.84 -5.28
CA HIS A 219 2.87 -21.19 -5.84
C HIS A 219 4.22 -21.93 -5.79
N LEU A 220 5.25 -21.39 -5.14
CA LEU A 220 6.59 -21.98 -5.05
C LEU A 220 6.62 -23.40 -4.49
N ARG A 221 5.60 -23.82 -3.73
CA ARG A 221 5.47 -25.17 -3.16
C ARG A 221 4.58 -26.10 -3.99
N THR A 222 4.07 -25.63 -5.13
CA THR A 222 3.18 -26.42 -5.98
C THR A 222 4.03 -27.17 -7.01
N PRO A 223 4.01 -28.51 -7.03
CA PRO A 223 4.87 -29.32 -7.91
C PRO A 223 4.65 -29.10 -9.41
N THR A 224 3.53 -28.49 -9.79
CA THR A 224 3.10 -28.24 -11.17
C THR A 224 3.42 -26.83 -11.68
N LEU A 225 4.25 -26.05 -10.96
CA LEU A 225 4.60 -24.71 -11.38
C LEU A 225 5.51 -24.75 -12.62
N GLY A 226 4.94 -24.46 -13.78
CA GLY A 226 5.66 -24.40 -15.07
C GLY A 226 5.39 -23.08 -15.80
N PRO A 227 6.13 -22.82 -16.90
CA PRO A 227 5.99 -21.57 -17.68
C PRO A 227 4.55 -21.29 -18.11
N ARG A 228 3.79 -22.32 -18.46
CA ARG A 228 2.38 -22.19 -18.88
C ARG A 228 1.46 -21.78 -17.73
N THR A 229 1.75 -22.24 -16.51
CA THR A 229 0.98 -21.89 -15.33
C THR A 229 1.20 -20.41 -14.94
N CYS A 230 2.44 -19.91 -15.08
CA CYS A 230 2.75 -18.51 -14.84
C CYS A 230 2.06 -17.56 -15.81
N VAL A 231 1.92 -17.95 -17.08
CA VAL A 231 1.21 -17.16 -18.11
C VAL A 231 -0.28 -17.09 -17.82
N GLY A 232 -0.91 -18.20 -17.41
CA GLY A 232 -2.32 -18.23 -17.06
C GLY A 232 -2.68 -17.42 -15.81
N LEU A 233 -1.73 -17.26 -14.88
CA LEU A 233 -1.91 -16.46 -13.65
C LEU A 233 -1.75 -14.93 -13.91
N SER A 234 -1.15 -14.54 -15.03
CA SER A 234 -0.90 -13.13 -15.34
C SER A 234 -1.97 -12.49 -16.24
N GLU A 235 -2.96 -13.26 -16.74
CA GLU A 235 -3.99 -12.82 -17.71
C GLU A 235 -3.45 -11.93 -18.85
N CYS A 236 -2.28 -12.27 -19.38
CA CYS A 236 -1.60 -11.46 -20.37
C CYS A 236 -2.01 -11.91 -21.79
N PRO A 237 -2.67 -11.07 -22.61
CA PRO A 237 -3.13 -11.45 -23.95
C PRO A 237 -1.99 -11.56 -24.97
N ASP A 238 -0.80 -11.05 -24.69
CA ASP A 238 0.34 -11.12 -25.59
C ASP A 238 1.42 -12.11 -25.11
N PRO A 239 1.91 -12.99 -25.99
CA PRO A 239 2.99 -13.93 -25.67
C PRO A 239 4.34 -13.19 -25.66
N ILE A 240 4.61 -12.43 -24.58
CA ILE A 240 5.98 -11.99 -24.32
C ILE A 240 6.72 -13.23 -23.81
N SER A 241 7.68 -13.69 -24.62
CA SER A 241 8.61 -14.75 -24.25
C SER A 241 9.29 -14.39 -22.94
N ILE A 242 8.79 -14.92 -21.83
CA ILE A 242 9.46 -14.82 -20.53
C ILE A 242 10.59 -15.85 -20.60
N ASP A 243 11.82 -15.37 -20.72
CA ASP A 243 13.00 -16.21 -20.66
C ASP A 243 13.13 -16.78 -19.24
N CYS A 244 12.66 -18.01 -19.09
CA CYS A 244 12.66 -18.72 -17.81
C CYS A 244 14.06 -19.02 -17.29
N SER A 245 15.13 -18.88 -18.10
CA SER A 245 16.52 -19.03 -17.67
C SER A 245 16.92 -17.93 -16.69
N LYS A 246 16.42 -16.70 -16.90
CA LYS A 246 16.68 -15.56 -16.01
C LYS A 246 15.94 -15.64 -14.65
N ILE A 247 14.89 -16.44 -14.55
CA ILE A 247 14.19 -16.67 -13.28
C ILE A 247 15.03 -17.58 -12.36
N ARG A 248 15.83 -18.47 -12.92
CA ARG A 248 16.74 -19.34 -12.16
C ARG A 248 17.93 -18.56 -11.58
N GLU A 249 18.49 -17.60 -12.32
CA GLU A 249 19.62 -16.80 -11.84
C GLU A 249 19.26 -15.91 -10.65
N VAL A 250 18.08 -15.29 -10.65
CA VAL A 250 17.62 -14.46 -9.52
C VAL A 250 17.39 -15.27 -8.23
N SER A 251 17.12 -16.58 -8.33
CA SER A 251 16.99 -17.46 -7.17
C SER A 251 18.30 -17.90 -6.56
N LEU A 252 19.40 -17.88 -7.30
CA LEU A 252 20.72 -18.31 -6.84
C LEU A 252 21.55 -17.20 -6.20
N ASP A 253 21.38 -15.96 -6.65
CA ASP A 253 22.13 -14.83 -6.08
C ASP A 253 21.68 -14.42 -4.67
N THR A 254 20.47 -14.82 -4.25
CA THR A 254 19.97 -14.53 -2.90
C THR A 254 20.49 -15.50 -1.84
N PHE A 255 21.16 -16.61 -2.24
CA PHE A 255 21.71 -17.63 -1.31
C PHE A 255 23.20 -17.53 -1.07
N SER A 256 23.93 -16.61 -1.72
CA SER A 256 25.40 -16.56 -1.71
C SER A 256 26.03 -15.55 -0.76
N VAL A 257 25.30 -14.88 0.13
CA VAL A 257 25.87 -13.84 1.03
C VAL A 257 25.68 -14.16 2.51
N SER A 258 25.61 -15.42 2.90
CA SER A 258 25.67 -15.79 4.32
C SER A 258 26.47 -17.05 4.53
N GLY A 259 27.77 -16.93 4.47
CA GLY A 259 28.62 -18.03 4.90
C GLY A 259 30.01 -17.99 4.33
N CYS A 260 30.88 -17.17 4.87
CA CYS A 260 32.28 -17.56 5.11
C CYS A 260 33.05 -16.40 5.74
N SER A 261 33.36 -16.48 6.99
CA SER A 261 34.73 -16.28 7.50
C SER A 261 34.78 -16.43 9.02
N LYS A 262 35.03 -17.62 9.50
CA LYS A 262 35.81 -17.86 10.72
C LYS A 262 36.75 -19.05 10.45
N ARG A 263 37.96 -18.80 10.09
CA ARG A 263 39.12 -19.67 10.37
C ARG A 263 40.11 -18.85 11.16
N MET A 264 40.16 -19.15 12.38
CA MET A 264 41.27 -19.72 13.17
C MET A 264 42.68 -19.40 12.66
N ARG A 265 43.45 -18.72 13.50
CA ARG A 265 44.87 -19.03 13.69
C ARG A 265 45.09 -19.35 15.17
N SER A 266 45.58 -20.52 15.37
CA SER A 266 46.35 -20.98 16.55
C SER A 266 47.51 -20.10 16.84
#